data_ecfb04c7cccee46bc9452b3044757d9d
#
_entry.id   ecfb04c7cccee46bc9452b3044757d9d
#
_cell.length_a   1.000
_cell.length_b   1.000
_cell.length_c   1.000
_cell.angle_alpha   90.00
_cell.angle_beta   90.00
_cell.angle_gamma   90.00
#
_symmetry.space_group_name_H-M   'P 1'
#
loop_
_entity.id
_entity.type
_entity.pdbx_description
1 polymer ?
#
loop_
_entity_poly.entity_id
_entity_poly.type
_entity_poly.pdbx_seq_one_letter_code
_entity_poly.pdbx_strand_id
1 'polypeptide(L)'
;MLSEIIRGTKTTLPANAKGQRMWYSYRYEPVMNMYVSRIDDAFGYSSEAGNFVYRYGMALRRTDLNRLNYETDLDNLGRIKAVRGPNELATGVPYVIAFDYQPKATFGTNGITAPGYAVTKHYDMQHPSDDMETVTFVDGFGRPVQVKKDGVVTTAVKGSAPKDETVMIVSGRNVYDAFGRVAKAYYPVTEAVGSKTTFNKAFDNVSPTVTVYDVLNRAMKVTLPDNAETKTEYSTDAGSNALVTTVTDALGNRQATCTDGSGKTVKTEQLSGPDGIITTSFEYDGIDRLVKVTDTEGNVTTSVYDMGDRRTEVNPPASGITTFTYDALGNVLTKQTANLKKEGKTINYEYDYGRLTAINYPDHPENNVKYHYGGINSSYNRIGRLMLREDGSGAIEYYYGKMGEVLKTVRTLIVPNQAVATYVTQWKYDSHNRLLEMIFTPMRRK
;
A
#
# COMPACT_ATOMS: atom_id res chain seq x y z
N MET A 1 32.07 5.78 23.03
CA MET A 1 31.10 6.20 22.01
C MET A 1 30.45 4.96 21.42
N LEU A 2 29.14 4.84 21.42
CA LEU A 2 28.43 3.68 20.87
C LEU A 2 28.46 3.79 19.34
N SER A 3 29.42 3.10 18.71
CA SER A 3 29.48 3.00 17.24
C SER A 3 28.47 1.98 16.69
N GLU A 4 27.85 1.17 17.56
CA GLU A 4 26.93 0.11 17.22
C GLU A 4 25.86 0.01 18.33
N ILE A 5 24.58 0.08 17.95
CA ILE A 5 23.45 -0.21 18.84
C ILE A 5 22.82 -1.52 18.38
N ILE A 6 22.93 -2.53 19.22
CA ILE A 6 22.14 -3.77 19.11
C ILE A 6 20.94 -3.60 20.05
N ARG A 7 19.72 -3.60 19.55
CA ARG A 7 18.51 -3.61 20.38
C ARG A 7 18.41 -4.96 21.12
N GLY A 8 18.80 -4.96 22.38
CA GLY A 8 18.92 -6.14 23.23
C GLY A 8 20.23 -6.91 23.00
N THR A 9 20.62 -7.77 23.92
CA THR A 9 21.69 -8.72 23.66
C THR A 9 21.15 -9.81 22.74
N LYS A 10 21.98 -10.26 21.77
CA LYS A 10 21.59 -11.34 20.82
C LYS A 10 21.03 -12.59 21.54
N THR A 11 21.37 -12.79 22.81
CA THR A 11 20.95 -13.91 23.63
C THR A 11 19.61 -13.71 24.35
N THR A 12 19.13 -12.48 24.54
CA THR A 12 17.87 -12.16 25.25
C THR A 12 16.67 -11.89 24.33
N LEU A 13 16.91 -11.77 23.02
CA LEU A 13 15.82 -11.61 22.04
C LEU A 13 14.98 -12.90 21.97
N PRO A 14 13.66 -12.78 21.72
CA PRO A 14 12.82 -13.93 21.43
C PRO A 14 13.40 -14.75 20.28
N ALA A 15 13.30 -16.07 20.35
CA ALA A 15 13.72 -16.97 19.29
C ALA A 15 12.51 -17.63 18.65
N ASN A 16 12.63 -17.97 17.35
CA ASN A 16 11.66 -18.85 16.69
C ASN A 16 11.78 -20.29 17.20
N ALA A 17 10.97 -21.21 16.70
CA ALA A 17 10.98 -22.63 17.07
C ALA A 17 12.32 -23.34 16.81
N LYS A 18 13.17 -22.81 15.91
CA LYS A 18 14.52 -23.33 15.63
C LYS A 18 15.62 -22.67 16.49
N GLY A 19 15.27 -21.83 17.46
CA GLY A 19 16.21 -21.11 18.29
C GLY A 19 16.87 -19.89 17.62
N GLN A 20 16.43 -19.50 16.43
CA GLN A 20 16.95 -18.35 15.69
C GLN A 20 16.36 -17.05 16.21
N ARG A 21 17.21 -16.05 16.40
CA ARG A 21 16.83 -14.72 16.92
C ARG A 21 17.06 -13.67 15.85
N MET A 22 16.01 -12.95 15.46
CA MET A 22 16.13 -11.82 14.54
C MET A 22 16.74 -10.63 15.26
N TRP A 23 17.79 -10.06 14.66
CA TRP A 23 18.48 -8.88 15.17
C TRP A 23 18.87 -7.96 14.03
N TYR A 24 19.07 -6.69 14.36
CA TYR A 24 19.64 -5.67 13.49
C TYR A 24 20.79 -4.98 14.21
N SER A 25 21.90 -4.74 13.50
CA SER A 25 23.04 -3.96 13.96
C SER A 25 23.11 -2.67 13.16
N TYR A 26 23.29 -1.56 13.84
CA TYR A 26 23.33 -0.23 13.25
C TYR A 26 24.71 0.36 13.43
N ARG A 27 25.33 0.81 12.33
CA ARG A 27 26.55 1.59 12.35
C ARG A 27 26.21 3.03 12.01
N TYR A 28 26.88 3.95 12.67
CA TYR A 28 26.69 5.38 12.48
C TYR A 28 27.84 5.97 11.67
N GLU A 29 27.59 7.05 10.94
CA GLU A 29 28.64 7.80 10.26
C GLU A 29 29.63 8.42 11.27
N PRO A 30 30.92 8.56 10.89
CA PRO A 30 31.98 8.85 11.86
C PRO A 30 32.11 10.33 12.23
N VAL A 31 31.40 11.26 11.57
CA VAL A 31 31.55 12.70 11.77
C VAL A 31 30.72 13.19 12.93
N MET A 32 29.42 12.96 12.91
CA MET A 32 28.50 13.41 13.95
C MET A 32 28.00 12.26 14.84
N ASN A 33 28.13 11.01 14.39
CA ASN A 33 27.63 9.79 15.04
C ASN A 33 26.10 9.84 15.31
N MET A 34 25.35 10.54 14.46
CA MET A 34 23.90 10.72 14.58
C MET A 34 23.11 9.94 13.53
N TYR A 35 23.70 9.75 12.36
CA TYR A 35 22.99 9.17 11.21
C TYR A 35 23.48 7.75 10.96
N VAL A 36 22.51 6.84 10.76
CA VAL A 36 22.82 5.44 10.44
C VAL A 36 23.43 5.36 9.04
N SER A 37 24.65 4.86 8.96
CA SER A 37 25.37 4.66 7.71
C SER A 37 25.29 3.23 7.19
N ARG A 38 25.01 2.24 8.07
CA ARG A 38 24.85 0.85 7.67
C ARG A 38 23.94 0.10 8.65
N ILE A 39 23.13 -0.79 8.09
CA ILE A 39 22.30 -1.73 8.82
C ILE A 39 22.69 -3.13 8.37
N ASP A 40 23.05 -4.00 9.30
CA ASP A 40 23.27 -5.42 9.08
C ASP A 40 22.17 -6.21 9.81
N ASP A 41 21.70 -7.34 9.25
CA ASP A 41 20.67 -8.17 9.86
C ASP A 41 21.14 -9.60 10.16
N ALA A 42 20.27 -10.38 10.80
CA ALA A 42 20.56 -11.77 11.18
C ALA A 42 20.75 -12.72 9.99
N PHE A 43 20.31 -12.37 8.79
CA PHE A 43 20.53 -13.13 7.57
C PHE A 43 21.88 -12.83 6.92
N GLY A 44 22.62 -11.85 7.43
CA GLY A 44 23.85 -11.35 6.83
C GLY A 44 23.62 -10.35 5.69
N TYR A 45 22.39 -9.86 5.51
CA TYR A 45 22.13 -8.81 4.54
C TYR A 45 22.53 -7.44 5.12
N SER A 46 22.92 -6.53 4.24
CA SER A 46 23.24 -5.17 4.65
C SER A 46 22.68 -4.13 3.69
N SER A 47 22.32 -2.97 4.23
CA SER A 47 22.02 -1.76 3.48
C SER A 47 22.90 -0.61 3.98
N GLU A 48 23.19 0.36 3.11
CA GLU A 48 24.08 1.46 3.42
C GLU A 48 23.47 2.81 3.05
N ALA A 49 23.87 3.85 3.78
CA ALA A 49 23.58 5.25 3.50
C ALA A 49 24.87 6.06 3.59
N GLY A 50 25.06 6.99 2.68
CA GLY A 50 26.27 7.80 2.60
C GLY A 50 26.06 9.16 1.95
N ASN A 51 27.14 9.92 1.77
CA ASN A 51 27.11 11.27 1.23
C ASN A 51 26.16 12.17 2.04
N PHE A 52 26.37 12.22 3.37
CA PHE A 52 25.50 12.97 4.28
C PHE A 52 25.65 14.49 4.11
N VAL A 53 24.53 15.16 3.96
CA VAL A 53 24.44 16.62 4.07
C VAL A 53 23.93 16.93 5.48
N TYR A 54 24.87 17.14 6.41
CA TYR A 54 24.58 17.30 7.84
C TYR A 54 23.67 18.50 8.14
N ARG A 55 23.77 19.58 7.35
CA ARG A 55 22.90 20.75 7.48
C ARG A 55 21.42 20.40 7.38
N TYR A 56 21.07 19.39 6.59
CA TYR A 56 19.69 18.99 6.31
C TYR A 56 19.35 17.60 6.88
N GLY A 57 20.32 16.92 7.49
CA GLY A 57 20.11 15.59 8.06
C GLY A 57 19.79 14.49 7.04
N MET A 58 20.27 14.63 5.81
CA MET A 58 19.94 13.73 4.70
C MET A 58 21.15 12.98 4.18
N ALA A 59 20.98 11.68 3.90
CA ALA A 59 21.90 10.88 3.10
C ALA A 59 21.52 11.02 1.62
N LEU A 60 22.45 11.45 0.79
CA LEU A 60 22.22 11.61 -0.65
C LEU A 60 22.40 10.31 -1.43
N ARG A 61 23.08 9.32 -0.86
CA ARG A 61 23.25 8.00 -1.46
C ARG A 61 22.75 6.92 -0.52
N ARG A 62 22.01 5.96 -1.08
CA ARG A 62 21.57 4.73 -0.39
C ARG A 62 21.89 3.52 -1.25
N THR A 63 22.30 2.44 -0.61
CA THR A 63 22.55 1.15 -1.26
C THR A 63 21.64 0.11 -0.61
N ASP A 64 20.84 -0.59 -1.40
CA ASP A 64 19.91 -1.60 -0.91
C ASP A 64 20.59 -2.95 -0.65
N LEU A 65 19.83 -3.96 -0.22
CA LEU A 65 20.28 -5.32 0.04
C LEU A 65 20.89 -5.99 -1.21
N ASN A 66 20.45 -5.62 -2.41
CA ASN A 66 20.94 -6.11 -3.68
C ASN A 66 22.13 -5.30 -4.23
N ARG A 67 22.71 -4.43 -3.39
CA ARG A 67 23.86 -3.55 -3.72
C ARG A 67 23.52 -2.53 -4.82
N LEU A 68 22.25 -2.20 -4.97
CA LEU A 68 21.78 -1.21 -5.93
C LEU A 68 21.78 0.17 -5.28
N ASN A 69 22.29 1.16 -6.01
CA ASN A 69 22.41 2.52 -5.52
C ASN A 69 21.21 3.37 -5.92
N TYR A 70 20.84 4.27 -5.03
CA TYR A 70 19.88 5.33 -5.21
C TYR A 70 20.56 6.65 -4.83
N GLU A 71 20.37 7.68 -5.62
CA GLU A 71 20.94 9.00 -5.36
C GLU A 71 19.88 10.08 -5.37
N THR A 72 20.06 11.08 -4.50
CA THR A 72 19.16 12.22 -4.34
C THR A 72 19.94 13.51 -4.45
N ASP A 73 19.49 14.45 -5.27
CA ASP A 73 20.01 15.80 -5.34
C ASP A 73 19.11 16.76 -4.55
N LEU A 74 19.71 17.74 -3.90
CA LEU A 74 19.00 18.80 -3.17
C LEU A 74 19.16 20.15 -3.86
N ASP A 75 18.20 21.02 -3.64
CA ASP A 75 18.35 22.45 -3.93
C ASP A 75 19.06 23.18 -2.79
N ASN A 76 19.30 24.48 -2.97
CA ASN A 76 19.98 25.32 -1.98
C ASN A 76 19.24 25.48 -0.64
N LEU A 77 17.96 25.08 -0.57
CA LEU A 77 17.13 25.10 0.63
C LEU A 77 17.03 23.72 1.29
N GLY A 78 17.69 22.71 0.73
CA GLY A 78 17.65 21.33 1.23
C GLY A 78 16.42 20.53 0.80
N ARG A 79 15.63 21.01 -0.17
CA ARG A 79 14.52 20.28 -0.73
C ARG A 79 15.03 19.32 -1.81
N ILE A 80 14.38 18.17 -1.95
CA ILE A 80 14.72 17.20 -3.00
C ILE A 80 14.49 17.86 -4.37
N LYS A 81 15.54 17.88 -5.20
CA LYS A 81 15.49 18.39 -6.58
C LYS A 81 15.36 17.27 -7.59
N ALA A 82 16.06 16.16 -7.39
CA ALA A 82 16.00 15.00 -8.26
C ALA A 82 16.32 13.72 -7.49
N VAL A 83 15.79 12.60 -7.97
CA VAL A 83 16.10 11.26 -7.47
C VAL A 83 16.49 10.41 -8.67
N ARG A 84 17.57 9.64 -8.54
CA ARG A 84 18.01 8.61 -9.49
C ARG A 84 17.95 7.25 -8.84
N GLY A 85 17.35 6.31 -9.51
CA GLY A 85 17.36 4.91 -9.14
C GLY A 85 18.47 4.11 -9.85
N PRO A 86 18.54 2.80 -9.64
CA PRO A 86 19.58 1.95 -10.23
C PRO A 86 19.55 1.88 -11.76
N ASN A 87 18.40 2.13 -12.38
CA ASN A 87 18.27 2.14 -13.83
C ASN A 87 18.88 3.42 -14.41
N GLU A 88 18.53 4.58 -13.87
CA GLU A 88 19.02 5.89 -14.29
C GLU A 88 20.53 6.02 -14.08
N LEU A 89 21.03 5.54 -12.94
CA LEU A 89 22.48 5.50 -12.66
C LEU A 89 23.25 4.60 -13.63
N ALA A 90 22.62 3.52 -14.14
CA ALA A 90 23.26 2.64 -15.10
C ALA A 90 23.22 3.18 -16.56
N THR A 91 22.23 3.99 -16.90
CA THR A 91 22.02 4.50 -18.27
C THR A 91 22.44 5.97 -18.43
N GLY A 92 22.75 6.66 -17.33
CA GLY A 92 23.13 8.09 -17.36
C GLY A 92 21.94 9.04 -17.51
N VAL A 93 20.71 8.54 -17.33
CA VAL A 93 19.49 9.36 -17.33
C VAL A 93 19.51 10.30 -16.11
N PRO A 94 19.12 11.59 -16.25
CA PRO A 94 19.34 12.58 -15.21
C PRO A 94 18.51 12.37 -13.94
N TYR A 95 17.34 11.73 -14.04
CA TYR A 95 16.46 11.43 -12.89
C TYR A 95 15.39 10.40 -13.27
N VAL A 96 14.83 9.71 -12.28
CA VAL A 96 13.54 9.02 -12.39
C VAL A 96 12.41 9.98 -12.05
N ILE A 97 12.66 10.85 -11.05
CA ILE A 97 11.74 11.91 -10.64
C ILE A 97 12.53 13.19 -10.33
N ALA A 98 12.02 14.34 -10.78
CA ALA A 98 12.58 15.65 -10.47
C ALA A 98 11.49 16.62 -10.02
N PHE A 99 11.91 17.65 -9.29
CA PHE A 99 11.01 18.65 -8.72
C PHE A 99 11.50 20.05 -9.07
N ASP A 100 10.57 20.91 -9.49
CA ASP A 100 10.78 22.34 -9.68
C ASP A 100 9.81 23.11 -8.79
N TYR A 101 10.34 24.02 -7.98
CA TYR A 101 9.57 24.72 -6.96
C TYR A 101 9.42 26.20 -7.30
N GLN A 102 8.17 26.65 -7.42
CA GLN A 102 7.80 28.05 -7.63
C GLN A 102 6.95 28.52 -6.44
N PRO A 103 7.58 28.81 -5.27
CA PRO A 103 6.83 29.06 -4.04
C PRO A 103 6.15 30.42 -4.01
N LYS A 104 6.55 31.35 -4.89
CA LYS A 104 6.02 32.71 -4.91
C LYS A 104 4.76 32.80 -5.76
N ALA A 105 3.68 33.29 -5.18
CA ALA A 105 2.50 33.66 -5.97
C ALA A 105 2.83 34.83 -6.91
N THR A 106 2.25 34.82 -8.11
CA THR A 106 2.29 35.93 -9.04
C THR A 106 1.09 36.85 -8.81
N PHE A 107 1.33 38.15 -8.78
CA PHE A 107 0.30 39.17 -8.58
C PHE A 107 0.12 39.98 -9.86
N GLY A 108 -1.14 40.18 -10.26
CA GLY A 108 -1.55 41.11 -11.31
C GLY A 108 -2.27 42.31 -10.67
N THR A 109 -2.76 43.23 -11.52
CA THR A 109 -3.54 44.40 -11.09
C THR A 109 -4.78 44.08 -10.27
N ASN A 110 -5.34 42.89 -10.42
CA ASN A 110 -6.57 42.42 -9.74
C ASN A 110 -6.30 41.33 -8.69
N GLY A 111 -5.13 41.33 -8.05
CA GLY A 111 -4.77 40.35 -7.03
C GLY A 111 -3.91 39.17 -7.53
N ILE A 112 -4.02 38.01 -6.89
CA ILE A 112 -3.21 36.81 -7.23
C ILE A 112 -3.58 36.31 -8.62
N THR A 113 -2.60 36.29 -9.54
CA THR A 113 -2.75 35.75 -10.88
C THR A 113 -2.51 34.26 -10.90
N ALA A 114 -1.51 33.77 -10.17
CA ALA A 114 -1.26 32.36 -9.94
C ALA A 114 -0.75 32.14 -8.51
N PRO A 115 -1.28 31.14 -7.78
CA PRO A 115 -0.71 30.68 -6.50
C PRO A 115 0.69 30.12 -6.70
N GLY A 116 1.45 29.93 -5.60
CA GLY A 116 2.68 29.16 -5.64
C GLY A 116 2.40 27.72 -6.09
N TYR A 117 3.38 27.09 -6.76
CA TYR A 117 3.23 25.73 -7.26
C TYR A 117 4.56 24.97 -7.25
N ALA A 118 4.46 23.66 -7.36
CA ALA A 118 5.58 22.76 -7.65
C ALA A 118 5.25 21.90 -8.87
N VAL A 119 6.28 21.68 -9.70
CA VAL A 119 6.21 20.73 -10.82
C VAL A 119 6.95 19.48 -10.41
N THR A 120 6.28 18.34 -10.47
CA THR A 120 6.88 17.02 -10.37
C THR A 120 7.02 16.46 -11.77
N LYS A 121 8.24 16.09 -12.16
CA LYS A 121 8.58 15.52 -13.45
C LYS A 121 8.95 14.06 -13.27
N HIS A 122 8.28 13.20 -14.00
CA HIS A 122 8.62 11.79 -14.08
C HIS A 122 9.22 11.51 -15.46
N TYR A 123 10.43 10.97 -15.46
CA TYR A 123 11.09 10.61 -16.72
C TYR A 123 10.30 9.54 -17.45
N ASP A 124 9.94 9.79 -18.72
CA ASP A 124 9.29 8.81 -19.58
C ASP A 124 10.30 8.14 -20.50
N MET A 125 10.56 6.84 -20.26
CA MET A 125 11.46 6.05 -21.13
C MET A 125 10.93 5.86 -22.54
N GLN A 126 9.62 5.97 -22.76
CA GLN A 126 9.00 5.83 -24.06
C GLN A 126 9.07 7.14 -24.86
N HIS A 127 9.04 8.26 -24.15
CA HIS A 127 9.12 9.62 -24.72
C HIS A 127 10.20 10.43 -23.97
N PRO A 128 11.51 10.15 -24.20
CA PRO A 128 12.60 10.72 -23.40
C PRO A 128 12.74 12.24 -23.43
N SER A 129 12.05 12.90 -24.37
CA SER A 129 12.02 14.37 -24.51
C SER A 129 10.78 15.01 -23.89
N ASP A 130 9.85 14.22 -23.36
CA ASP A 130 8.55 14.67 -22.84
C ASP A 130 8.23 13.95 -21.53
N ASP A 131 8.63 14.57 -20.42
CA ASP A 131 8.37 14.03 -19.09
C ASP A 131 6.86 14.00 -18.78
N MET A 132 6.44 13.04 -18.00
CA MET A 132 5.10 13.06 -17.40
C MET A 132 5.09 14.07 -16.25
N GLU A 133 4.39 15.17 -16.41
CA GLU A 133 4.40 16.27 -15.45
C GLU A 133 3.13 16.32 -14.59
N THR A 134 3.32 16.68 -13.33
CA THR A 134 2.24 17.02 -12.42
C THR A 134 2.55 18.37 -11.77
N VAL A 135 1.65 19.33 -11.95
CA VAL A 135 1.78 20.67 -11.36
C VAL A 135 0.76 20.80 -10.23
N THR A 136 1.26 21.03 -9.01
CA THR A 136 0.42 21.22 -7.83
C THR A 136 0.48 22.67 -7.38
N PHE A 137 -0.65 23.37 -7.46
CA PHE A 137 -0.82 24.72 -6.95
C PHE A 137 -1.28 24.67 -5.48
N VAL A 138 -0.71 25.54 -4.66
CA VAL A 138 -0.99 25.61 -3.21
C VAL A 138 -1.43 27.00 -2.80
N ASP A 139 -2.27 27.10 -1.77
CA ASP A 139 -2.62 28.35 -1.14
C ASP A 139 -1.54 28.82 -0.16
N GLY A 140 -1.78 29.96 0.52
CA GLY A 140 -0.86 30.52 1.51
C GLY A 140 -0.66 29.65 2.77
N PHE A 141 -1.48 28.62 2.97
CA PHE A 141 -1.35 27.63 4.05
C PHE A 141 -0.71 26.32 3.58
N GLY A 142 -0.26 26.25 2.32
CA GLY A 142 0.31 25.05 1.73
C GLY A 142 -0.69 23.97 1.35
N ARG A 143 -2.00 24.27 1.33
CA ARG A 143 -3.05 23.31 0.95
C ARG A 143 -3.19 23.27 -0.57
N PRO A 144 -3.29 22.08 -1.20
CA PRO A 144 -3.54 21.97 -2.64
C PRO A 144 -4.88 22.62 -3.02
N VAL A 145 -4.83 23.55 -3.98
CA VAL A 145 -6.02 24.21 -4.54
C VAL A 145 -6.29 23.83 -5.98
N GLN A 146 -5.31 23.26 -6.67
CA GLN A 146 -5.44 22.73 -8.02
C GLN A 146 -4.27 21.81 -8.32
N VAL A 147 -4.54 20.71 -9.02
CA VAL A 147 -3.52 19.80 -9.55
C VAL A 147 -3.74 19.65 -11.04
N LYS A 148 -2.69 19.82 -11.82
CA LYS A 148 -2.68 19.55 -13.26
C LYS A 148 -1.75 18.39 -13.54
N LYS A 149 -2.19 17.46 -14.37
CA LYS A 149 -1.41 16.28 -14.72
C LYS A 149 -1.53 16.03 -16.24
N ASP A 150 -0.41 15.69 -16.86
CA ASP A 150 -0.40 15.18 -18.22
C ASP A 150 -1.31 13.96 -18.35
N GLY A 151 -2.06 13.91 -19.42
CA GLY A 151 -2.95 12.79 -19.68
C GLY A 151 -3.34 12.73 -21.16
N VAL A 152 -3.88 11.58 -21.53
CA VAL A 152 -4.46 11.36 -22.87
C VAL A 152 -5.95 11.14 -22.68
N VAL A 153 -6.75 11.85 -23.46
CA VAL A 153 -8.21 11.67 -23.51
C VAL A 153 -8.57 11.14 -24.88
N THR A 154 -9.18 9.97 -24.90
CA THR A 154 -9.72 9.40 -26.14
C THR A 154 -11.09 10.01 -26.41
N THR A 155 -11.21 10.79 -27.46
CA THR A 155 -12.48 11.34 -27.92
C THR A 155 -13.07 10.47 -29.02
N ALA A 156 -14.33 10.10 -28.90
CA ALA A 156 -15.05 9.35 -29.93
C ALA A 156 -16.34 10.08 -30.30
N VAL A 157 -16.47 10.48 -31.56
CA VAL A 157 -17.72 10.97 -32.12
C VAL A 157 -18.40 9.82 -32.85
N LYS A 158 -19.71 9.67 -32.69
CA LYS A 158 -20.49 8.60 -33.35
C LYS A 158 -20.23 8.61 -34.87
N GLY A 159 -19.68 7.53 -35.40
CA GLY A 159 -19.35 7.38 -36.80
C GLY A 159 -17.91 7.75 -37.21
N SER A 160 -17.07 8.15 -36.27
CA SER A 160 -15.63 8.42 -36.46
C SER A 160 -14.78 7.47 -35.66
N ALA A 161 -13.55 7.24 -36.09
CA ALA A 161 -12.58 6.50 -35.31
C ALA A 161 -12.22 7.29 -34.01
N PRO A 162 -12.01 6.60 -32.87
CA PRO A 162 -11.52 7.25 -31.68
C PRO A 162 -10.20 7.99 -31.94
N LYS A 163 -10.05 9.18 -31.38
CA LYS A 163 -8.84 10.00 -31.47
C LYS A 163 -8.29 10.27 -30.07
N ASP A 164 -7.02 10.00 -29.90
CA ASP A 164 -6.30 10.34 -28.68
C ASP A 164 -5.77 11.77 -28.75
N GLU A 165 -6.02 12.54 -27.70
CA GLU A 165 -5.54 13.92 -27.55
C GLU A 165 -4.76 14.05 -26.24
N THR A 166 -3.54 14.55 -26.32
CA THR A 166 -2.73 14.88 -25.15
C THR A 166 -3.23 16.19 -24.54
N VAL A 167 -3.55 16.17 -23.26
CA VAL A 167 -4.14 17.28 -22.51
C VAL A 167 -3.53 17.38 -21.12
N MET A 168 -3.70 18.54 -20.47
CA MET A 168 -3.58 18.64 -19.03
C MET A 168 -4.93 18.32 -18.39
N ILE A 169 -4.98 17.32 -17.53
CA ILE A 169 -6.13 17.02 -16.67
C ILE A 169 -6.02 17.90 -15.44
N VAL A 170 -6.94 18.84 -15.30
CA VAL A 170 -7.01 19.79 -14.19
C VAL A 170 -7.95 19.23 -13.13
N SER A 171 -7.44 18.93 -11.95
CA SER A 171 -8.17 18.32 -10.84
C SER A 171 -7.80 18.95 -9.50
N GLY A 172 -8.34 18.43 -8.41
CA GLY A 172 -7.98 18.83 -7.04
C GLY A 172 -8.39 20.26 -6.68
N ARG A 173 -9.26 20.91 -7.49
CA ARG A 173 -9.83 22.21 -7.11
C ARG A 173 -10.76 22.03 -5.93
N ASN A 174 -10.26 22.49 -4.79
CA ASN A 174 -11.01 22.51 -3.56
C ASN A 174 -11.29 23.96 -3.12
N VAL A 175 -12.49 24.19 -2.66
CA VAL A 175 -12.86 25.42 -1.94
C VAL A 175 -13.00 25.06 -0.48
N TYR A 176 -12.23 25.74 0.35
CA TYR A 176 -12.23 25.54 1.78
C TYR A 176 -13.18 26.51 2.48
N ASP A 177 -13.83 26.05 3.53
CA ASP A 177 -14.59 26.94 4.43
C ASP A 177 -13.66 27.69 5.41
N ALA A 178 -14.24 28.52 6.27
CA ALA A 178 -13.50 29.30 7.26
C ALA A 178 -12.70 28.44 8.28
N PHE A 179 -13.07 27.18 8.44
CA PHE A 179 -12.40 26.22 9.32
C PHE A 179 -11.33 25.37 8.59
N GLY A 180 -11.11 25.61 7.30
CA GLY A 180 -10.14 24.88 6.49
C GLY A 180 -10.62 23.51 6.01
N ARG A 181 -11.94 23.22 6.07
CA ARG A 181 -12.54 21.99 5.57
C ARG A 181 -12.93 22.16 4.09
N VAL A 182 -12.86 21.08 3.31
CA VAL A 182 -13.25 21.12 1.89
C VAL A 182 -14.77 21.20 1.78
N ALA A 183 -15.30 22.40 1.52
CA ALA A 183 -16.73 22.64 1.32
C ALA A 183 -17.21 22.29 -0.09
N LYS A 184 -16.32 22.48 -1.11
CA LYS A 184 -16.62 22.11 -2.50
C LYS A 184 -15.39 21.45 -3.12
N ALA A 185 -15.59 20.34 -3.80
CA ALA A 185 -14.56 19.64 -4.58
C ALA A 185 -15.03 19.55 -6.04
N TYR A 186 -14.30 20.18 -6.95
CA TYR A 186 -14.65 20.23 -8.38
C TYR A 186 -14.11 19.00 -9.12
N TYR A 187 -14.87 18.55 -10.10
CA TYR A 187 -14.48 17.43 -10.97
C TYR A 187 -13.38 17.86 -11.93
N PRO A 188 -12.57 16.90 -12.42
CA PRO A 188 -11.53 17.21 -13.39
C PRO A 188 -12.09 17.78 -14.68
N VAL A 189 -11.36 18.75 -15.24
CA VAL A 189 -11.57 19.30 -16.58
C VAL A 189 -10.28 19.15 -17.37
N THR A 190 -10.33 19.29 -18.68
CA THR A 190 -9.16 19.23 -19.57
C THR A 190 -8.82 20.60 -20.12
N GLU A 191 -7.53 20.85 -20.36
CA GLU A 191 -7.03 22.02 -21.06
C GLU A 191 -5.77 21.66 -21.87
N ALA A 192 -5.34 22.61 -22.74
CA ALA A 192 -4.18 22.40 -23.58
C ALA A 192 -2.90 22.20 -22.74
N VAL A 193 -2.00 21.33 -23.18
CA VAL A 193 -0.72 21.01 -22.51
C VAL A 193 0.11 22.25 -22.22
N GLY A 194 0.12 23.26 -23.11
CA GLY A 194 0.87 24.51 -22.93
C GLY A 194 0.44 25.39 -21.73
N SER A 195 -0.71 25.09 -21.11
CA SER A 195 -1.24 25.85 -19.96
C SER A 195 -0.83 25.31 -18.59
N LYS A 196 0.09 24.33 -18.52
CA LYS A 196 0.42 23.59 -17.30
C LYS A 196 0.76 24.44 -16.07
N THR A 197 1.49 25.55 -16.22
CA THR A 197 1.89 26.47 -15.15
C THR A 197 0.93 27.63 -14.95
N THR A 198 -0.17 27.72 -15.70
CA THR A 198 -1.20 28.76 -15.56
C THR A 198 -2.34 28.25 -14.69
N PHE A 199 -2.63 28.95 -13.58
CA PHE A 199 -3.76 28.57 -12.73
C PHE A 199 -5.08 28.71 -13.47
N ASN A 200 -5.83 27.62 -13.59
CA ASN A 200 -7.14 27.65 -14.25
C ASN A 200 -8.19 28.26 -13.30
N LYS A 201 -8.81 29.35 -13.70
CA LYS A 201 -9.88 30.03 -12.96
C LYS A 201 -11.28 29.71 -13.48
N ALA A 202 -11.39 29.00 -14.60
CA ALA A 202 -12.64 28.87 -15.38
C ALA A 202 -13.42 27.60 -15.08
N PHE A 203 -13.02 26.78 -14.09
CA PHE A 203 -13.70 25.50 -13.84
C PHE A 203 -14.80 25.54 -12.79
N ASP A 204 -15.13 26.71 -12.30
CA ASP A 204 -16.32 26.94 -11.45
C ASP A 204 -17.65 26.73 -12.22
N ASN A 205 -17.58 26.59 -13.56
CA ASN A 205 -18.72 26.23 -14.41
C ASN A 205 -19.14 24.75 -14.30
N VAL A 206 -18.29 23.90 -13.72
CA VAL A 206 -18.59 22.50 -13.46
C VAL A 206 -19.20 22.39 -12.06
N SER A 207 -20.34 21.71 -11.94
CA SER A 207 -20.96 21.48 -10.63
C SER A 207 -20.04 20.68 -9.73
N PRO A 208 -19.71 21.15 -8.51
CA PRO A 208 -18.84 20.44 -7.59
C PRO A 208 -19.59 19.39 -6.77
N THR A 209 -18.86 18.50 -6.14
CA THR A 209 -19.34 17.83 -4.94
C THR A 209 -19.34 18.84 -3.78
N VAL A 210 -20.46 18.97 -3.09
CA VAL A 210 -20.63 19.89 -1.96
C VAL A 210 -20.75 19.09 -0.67
N THR A 211 -19.93 19.43 0.33
CA THR A 211 -19.99 18.80 1.66
C THR A 211 -20.40 19.81 2.71
N VAL A 212 -21.42 19.48 3.50
CA VAL A 212 -21.88 20.25 4.65
C VAL A 212 -21.43 19.56 5.92
N TYR A 213 -20.88 20.31 6.86
CA TYR A 213 -20.32 19.80 8.10
C TYR A 213 -21.09 20.32 9.32
N ASP A 214 -21.05 19.53 10.39
CA ASP A 214 -21.48 20.00 11.71
C ASP A 214 -20.36 20.78 12.45
N VAL A 215 -20.68 21.20 13.68
CA VAL A 215 -19.75 21.95 14.55
C VAL A 215 -18.56 21.08 15.05
N LEU A 216 -18.65 19.76 14.96
CA LEU A 216 -17.60 18.82 15.33
C LEU A 216 -16.75 18.38 14.13
N ASN A 217 -16.86 19.07 12.99
CA ASN A 217 -16.16 18.78 11.73
C ASN A 217 -16.57 17.45 11.07
N ARG A 218 -17.75 16.90 11.39
CA ARG A 218 -18.27 15.69 10.77
C ARG A 218 -19.14 16.03 9.56
N ALA A 219 -19.00 15.28 8.46
CA ALA A 219 -19.82 15.47 7.28
C ALA A 219 -21.28 15.06 7.56
N MET A 220 -22.22 16.00 7.39
CA MET A 220 -23.66 15.76 7.54
C MET A 220 -24.34 15.46 6.21
N LYS A 221 -23.85 16.05 5.13
CA LYS A 221 -24.42 15.88 3.80
C LYS A 221 -23.35 16.04 2.73
N VAL A 222 -23.36 15.15 1.77
CA VAL A 222 -22.56 15.23 0.55
C VAL A 222 -23.54 15.24 -0.63
N THR A 223 -23.45 16.28 -1.47
CA THR A 223 -24.26 16.44 -2.69
C THR A 223 -23.33 16.31 -3.90
N LEU A 224 -23.60 15.37 -4.78
CA LEU A 224 -22.86 15.16 -6.03
C LEU A 224 -23.33 16.13 -7.14
N PRO A 225 -22.61 16.26 -8.26
CA PRO A 225 -22.97 17.14 -9.38
C PRO A 225 -24.32 16.85 -10.03
N ASP A 226 -24.79 15.61 -9.97
CA ASP A 226 -26.09 15.16 -10.45
C ASP A 226 -27.23 15.39 -9.45
N ASN A 227 -26.94 16.05 -8.33
CA ASN A 227 -27.81 16.29 -7.17
C ASN A 227 -28.15 15.05 -6.34
N ALA A 228 -27.46 13.91 -6.57
CA ALA A 228 -27.54 12.78 -5.67
C ALA A 228 -27.00 13.17 -4.28
N GLU A 229 -27.73 12.84 -3.22
CA GLU A 229 -27.37 13.20 -1.85
C GLU A 229 -27.09 11.98 -1.00
N THR A 230 -25.99 12.02 -0.26
CA THR A 230 -25.75 11.14 0.88
C THR A 230 -25.87 11.94 2.16
N LYS A 231 -26.71 11.49 3.10
CA LYS A 231 -26.93 12.14 4.40
C LYS A 231 -26.37 11.28 5.51
N THR A 232 -25.72 11.92 6.47
CA THR A 232 -25.18 11.27 7.67
C THR A 232 -25.79 11.91 8.89
N GLU A 233 -26.44 11.11 9.72
CA GLU A 233 -27.04 11.53 10.98
C GLU A 233 -26.25 10.93 12.13
N TYR A 234 -26.04 11.72 13.17
CA TYR A 234 -25.33 11.30 14.39
C TYR A 234 -26.29 11.38 15.58
N SER A 235 -26.45 10.29 16.28
CA SER A 235 -27.29 10.17 17.46
C SER A 235 -26.61 9.29 18.51
N THR A 236 -27.25 9.10 19.65
CA THR A 236 -26.83 8.16 20.68
C THR A 236 -27.90 7.11 20.89
N ASP A 237 -27.51 5.88 21.07
CA ASP A 237 -28.39 4.80 21.48
C ASP A 237 -28.66 4.92 22.98
N ALA A 238 -29.92 5.09 23.36
CA ALA A 238 -30.31 5.34 24.74
C ALA A 238 -30.06 4.12 25.68
N GLY A 239 -29.97 2.91 25.12
CA GLY A 239 -29.76 1.70 25.90
C GLY A 239 -28.27 1.39 26.20
N SER A 240 -27.38 1.76 25.29
CA SER A 240 -25.93 1.42 25.37
C SER A 240 -25.03 2.65 25.50
N ASN A 241 -25.56 3.87 25.38
CA ASN A 241 -24.81 5.12 25.25
C ASN A 241 -23.80 5.11 24.07
N ALA A 242 -23.97 4.20 23.13
CA ALA A 242 -23.13 4.13 21.91
C ALA A 242 -23.46 5.29 20.97
N LEU A 243 -22.46 5.82 20.29
CA LEU A 243 -22.65 6.76 19.18
C LEU A 243 -23.22 6.00 17.98
N VAL A 244 -24.34 6.44 17.45
CA VAL A 244 -24.97 5.89 16.25
C VAL A 244 -24.73 6.83 15.10
N THR A 245 -24.08 6.32 14.05
CA THR A 245 -23.91 7.02 12.77
C THR A 245 -24.80 6.35 11.74
N THR A 246 -25.84 7.05 11.27
CA THR A 246 -26.75 6.55 10.22
C THR A 246 -26.43 7.24 8.91
N VAL A 247 -26.10 6.46 7.88
CA VAL A 247 -25.87 6.95 6.53
C VAL A 247 -27.07 6.57 5.65
N THR A 248 -27.62 7.54 4.95
CA THR A 248 -28.67 7.38 3.94
C THR A 248 -28.10 7.72 2.57
N ASP A 249 -28.09 6.77 1.65
CA ASP A 249 -27.62 6.99 0.29
C ASP A 249 -28.67 7.71 -0.59
N ALA A 250 -28.32 8.03 -1.83
CA ALA A 250 -29.20 8.72 -2.78
C ALA A 250 -30.45 7.90 -3.19
N LEU A 251 -30.44 6.59 -3.00
CA LEU A 251 -31.55 5.69 -3.26
C LEU A 251 -32.45 5.52 -2.03
N GLY A 252 -32.09 6.13 -0.89
CA GLY A 252 -32.81 6.02 0.36
C GLY A 252 -32.43 4.79 1.20
N ASN A 253 -31.43 4.02 0.80
CA ASN A 253 -30.94 2.91 1.64
C ASN A 253 -30.24 3.46 2.88
N ARG A 254 -30.53 2.87 4.03
CA ARG A 254 -30.04 3.31 5.32
C ARG A 254 -29.18 2.24 5.99
N GLN A 255 -28.02 2.65 6.47
CA GLN A 255 -27.11 1.82 7.25
C GLN A 255 -26.74 2.57 8.54
N ALA A 256 -26.83 1.88 9.67
CA ALA A 256 -26.40 2.41 10.97
C ALA A 256 -25.18 1.66 11.47
N THR A 257 -24.26 2.40 12.07
CA THR A 257 -23.08 1.87 12.77
C THR A 257 -23.11 2.42 14.19
N CYS A 258 -23.11 1.52 15.17
CA CYS A 258 -23.05 1.87 16.60
C CYS A 258 -21.61 1.71 17.09
N THR A 259 -21.07 2.77 17.69
CA THR A 259 -19.69 2.82 18.17
C THR A 259 -19.70 3.13 19.68
N ASP A 260 -18.96 2.35 20.46
CA ASP A 260 -18.84 2.56 21.90
C ASP A 260 -17.98 3.79 22.26
N GLY A 261 -17.83 4.07 23.55
CA GLY A 261 -17.04 5.19 24.05
C GLY A 261 -15.53 5.06 23.79
N SER A 262 -15.03 3.87 23.41
CA SER A 262 -13.64 3.61 23.00
C SER A 262 -13.43 3.76 21.49
N GLY A 263 -14.50 4.04 20.74
CA GLY A 263 -14.46 4.16 19.29
C GLY A 263 -14.58 2.85 18.51
N LYS A 264 -15.01 1.76 19.18
CA LYS A 264 -15.19 0.45 18.53
C LYS A 264 -16.61 0.25 18.03
N THR A 265 -16.73 -0.35 16.85
CA THR A 265 -18.02 -0.76 16.32
C THR A 265 -18.57 -1.94 17.12
N VAL A 266 -19.66 -1.73 17.84
CA VAL A 266 -20.35 -2.77 18.63
C VAL A 266 -21.55 -3.35 17.90
N LYS A 267 -22.09 -2.63 16.90
CA LYS A 267 -23.22 -3.09 16.09
C LYS A 267 -23.24 -2.40 14.73
N THR A 268 -23.59 -3.13 13.69
CA THR A 268 -23.95 -2.58 12.37
C THR A 268 -25.34 -3.05 12.00
N GLU A 269 -26.13 -2.19 11.36
CA GLU A 269 -27.49 -2.47 10.93
C GLU A 269 -27.73 -1.98 9.51
N GLN A 270 -28.22 -2.84 8.63
CA GLN A 270 -28.85 -2.43 7.39
C GLN A 270 -30.33 -2.22 7.68
N LEU A 271 -30.79 -0.95 7.60
CA LEU A 271 -32.13 -0.55 8.01
C LEU A 271 -33.13 -0.59 6.85
N SER A 272 -32.66 -0.78 5.61
CA SER A 272 -33.44 -0.81 4.39
C SER A 272 -33.13 -2.07 3.60
N GLY A 273 -34.16 -2.80 3.23
CA GLY A 273 -34.03 -4.02 2.43
C GLY A 273 -35.33 -4.84 2.49
N PRO A 274 -35.54 -5.75 1.54
CA PRO A 274 -36.73 -6.60 1.50
C PRO A 274 -36.80 -7.60 2.67
N ASP A 275 -35.65 -7.95 3.27
CA ASP A 275 -35.51 -8.92 4.35
C ASP A 275 -35.61 -8.32 5.74
N GLY A 276 -35.97 -7.02 5.85
CA GLY A 276 -36.04 -6.29 7.11
C GLY A 276 -34.68 -5.78 7.58
N ILE A 277 -34.51 -5.59 8.89
CA ILE A 277 -33.27 -5.11 9.48
C ILE A 277 -32.28 -6.28 9.61
N ILE A 278 -31.12 -6.12 8.97
CA ILE A 278 -30.00 -7.08 9.10
C ILE A 278 -29.00 -6.50 10.10
N THR A 279 -28.82 -7.21 11.23
CA THR A 279 -27.96 -6.77 12.32
C THR A 279 -26.74 -7.68 12.46
N THR A 280 -25.56 -7.07 12.68
CA THR A 280 -24.35 -7.77 13.12
C THR A 280 -23.85 -7.11 14.38
N SER A 281 -23.64 -7.89 15.46
CA SER A 281 -23.14 -7.41 16.74
C SER A 281 -21.72 -7.90 17.01
N PHE A 282 -20.94 -7.08 17.68
CA PHE A 282 -19.52 -7.31 17.97
C PHE A 282 -19.28 -7.17 19.48
N GLU A 283 -18.59 -8.14 20.09
CA GLU A 283 -18.20 -8.08 21.49
C GLU A 283 -16.66 -8.13 21.58
N TYR A 284 -16.12 -7.32 22.50
CA TYR A 284 -14.70 -7.19 22.73
C TYR A 284 -14.34 -7.58 24.16
N ASP A 285 -13.12 -8.04 24.38
CA ASP A 285 -12.60 -8.26 25.73
C ASP A 285 -12.05 -6.97 26.37
N GLY A 286 -11.57 -7.07 27.61
CA GLY A 286 -11.10 -5.92 28.39
C GLY A 286 -9.86 -5.21 27.84
N ILE A 287 -9.19 -5.76 26.83
CA ILE A 287 -8.06 -5.14 26.11
C ILE A 287 -8.36 -4.96 24.65
N ASP A 288 -9.66 -4.89 24.31
CA ASP A 288 -10.15 -4.42 23.03
C ASP A 288 -10.03 -5.40 21.85
N ARG A 289 -9.88 -6.70 22.11
CA ARG A 289 -9.85 -7.73 21.07
C ARG A 289 -11.24 -8.24 20.77
N LEU A 290 -11.57 -8.45 19.47
CA LEU A 290 -12.85 -8.95 19.02
C LEU A 290 -13.00 -10.44 19.40
N VAL A 291 -13.82 -10.74 20.41
CA VAL A 291 -14.01 -12.12 20.92
C VAL A 291 -15.27 -12.78 20.39
N LYS A 292 -16.27 -12.00 19.93
CA LYS A 292 -17.52 -12.57 19.45
C LYS A 292 -18.17 -11.71 18.39
N VAL A 293 -18.69 -12.37 17.34
CA VAL A 293 -19.54 -11.76 16.31
C VAL A 293 -20.83 -12.55 16.24
N THR A 294 -21.96 -11.85 16.25
CA THR A 294 -23.30 -12.47 16.13
C THR A 294 -24.02 -11.83 14.95
N ASP A 295 -24.48 -12.64 14.01
CA ASP A 295 -25.29 -12.19 12.87
C ASP A 295 -26.79 -12.06 13.23
N THR A 296 -27.59 -11.62 12.25
CA THR A 296 -29.03 -11.37 12.43
C THR A 296 -29.82 -12.64 12.73
N GLU A 297 -29.32 -13.81 12.32
CA GLU A 297 -29.96 -15.12 12.56
C GLU A 297 -29.52 -15.75 13.90
N GLY A 298 -28.65 -15.08 14.63
CA GLY A 298 -28.11 -15.55 15.90
C GLY A 298 -26.93 -16.52 15.73
N ASN A 299 -26.36 -16.66 14.55
CA ASN A 299 -25.14 -17.44 14.37
C ASN A 299 -23.95 -16.71 15.04
N VAL A 300 -23.21 -17.45 15.84
CA VAL A 300 -22.13 -16.90 16.67
C VAL A 300 -20.77 -17.42 16.19
N THR A 301 -19.88 -16.50 15.91
CA THR A 301 -18.44 -16.77 15.72
C THR A 301 -17.67 -16.27 16.94
N THR A 302 -16.90 -17.13 17.61
CA THR A 302 -16.04 -16.74 18.73
C THR A 302 -14.57 -16.82 18.38
N SER A 303 -13.75 -16.00 19.07
CA SER A 303 -12.27 -15.99 18.97
C SER A 303 -11.65 -15.99 20.36
N VAL A 304 -10.54 -16.74 20.51
CA VAL A 304 -9.74 -16.77 21.73
C VAL A 304 -8.32 -16.29 21.40
N TYR A 305 -7.73 -15.54 22.30
CA TYR A 305 -6.40 -14.97 22.13
C TYR A 305 -5.47 -15.35 23.28
N ASP A 306 -4.18 -15.42 23.01
CA ASP A 306 -3.16 -15.57 24.04
C ASP A 306 -2.75 -14.19 24.65
N MET A 307 -1.83 -14.22 25.59
CA MET A 307 -1.30 -13.03 26.25
C MET A 307 -0.44 -12.15 25.30
N GLY A 308 -0.03 -12.66 24.15
CA GLY A 308 0.70 -11.93 23.12
C GLY A 308 -0.19 -11.35 22.04
N ASP A 309 -1.51 -11.28 22.28
CA ASP A 309 -2.52 -10.75 21.35
C ASP A 309 -2.65 -11.56 20.03
N ARG A 310 -2.28 -12.85 20.08
CA ARG A 310 -2.37 -13.75 18.93
C ARG A 310 -3.61 -14.64 19.05
N ARG A 311 -4.40 -14.75 17.97
CA ARG A 311 -5.63 -15.55 17.98
C ARG A 311 -5.30 -17.04 17.97
N THR A 312 -5.54 -17.73 19.09
CA THR A 312 -5.28 -19.15 19.26
C THR A 312 -6.45 -20.04 18.82
N GLU A 313 -7.67 -19.49 18.79
CA GLU A 313 -8.84 -20.23 18.37
C GLU A 313 -9.84 -19.31 17.65
N VAL A 314 -10.50 -19.85 16.62
CA VAL A 314 -11.71 -19.28 16.02
C VAL A 314 -12.73 -20.39 15.83
N ASN A 315 -13.99 -20.10 16.20
CA ASN A 315 -15.08 -21.06 16.12
C ASN A 315 -16.28 -20.46 15.35
N PRO A 316 -16.26 -20.46 14.01
CA PRO A 316 -17.43 -20.14 13.23
C PRO A 316 -18.42 -21.31 13.20
N PRO A 317 -19.74 -21.04 13.16
CA PRO A 317 -20.77 -22.08 13.28
C PRO A 317 -20.71 -23.11 12.14
N ALA A 318 -20.37 -22.67 10.93
CA ALA A 318 -20.38 -23.52 9.74
C ALA A 318 -19.19 -24.49 9.63
N SER A 319 -17.98 -24.09 10.04
CA SER A 319 -16.75 -24.87 9.84
C SER A 319 -16.16 -25.46 11.13
N GLY A 320 -16.71 -25.09 12.30
CA GLY A 320 -16.26 -25.52 13.61
C GLY A 320 -14.91 -24.95 14.01
N ILE A 321 -14.38 -25.43 15.11
CA ILE A 321 -13.19 -24.88 15.77
C ILE A 321 -11.93 -25.07 14.89
N THR A 322 -11.22 -23.97 14.69
CA THR A 322 -9.85 -23.96 14.16
C THR A 322 -8.92 -23.39 15.23
N THR A 323 -7.83 -24.09 15.53
CA THR A 323 -6.81 -23.68 16.50
C THR A 323 -5.48 -23.38 15.84
N PHE A 324 -4.70 -22.50 16.49
CA PHE A 324 -3.37 -22.08 16.05
C PHE A 324 -2.39 -22.12 17.22
N THR A 325 -1.15 -22.50 16.95
CA THR A 325 -0.03 -22.34 17.88
C THR A 325 1.05 -21.46 17.27
N TYR A 326 1.81 -20.80 18.13
CA TYR A 326 2.80 -19.78 17.71
C TYR A 326 4.14 -20.01 18.37
N ASP A 327 5.21 -19.56 17.72
CA ASP A 327 6.50 -19.39 18.38
C ASP A 327 6.59 -18.05 19.12
N ALA A 328 7.73 -17.81 19.80
CA ALA A 328 7.94 -16.57 20.55
C ALA A 328 8.09 -15.31 19.66
N LEU A 329 8.31 -15.46 18.35
CA LEU A 329 8.34 -14.36 17.37
C LEU A 329 6.94 -14.04 16.81
N GLY A 330 5.91 -14.85 17.17
CA GLY A 330 4.55 -14.69 16.64
C GLY A 330 4.29 -15.43 15.32
N ASN A 331 5.23 -16.26 14.86
CA ASN A 331 5.01 -17.08 13.69
C ASN A 331 4.04 -18.24 14.00
N VAL A 332 3.07 -18.50 13.13
CA VAL A 332 2.15 -19.64 13.26
C VAL A 332 2.90 -20.93 13.07
N LEU A 333 2.98 -21.78 14.07
CA LEU A 333 3.62 -23.11 13.99
C LEU A 333 2.67 -24.17 13.47
N THR A 334 1.42 -24.17 13.96
CA THR A 334 0.43 -25.15 13.57
C THR A 334 -0.92 -24.51 13.31
N LYS A 335 -1.69 -25.10 12.40
CA LYS A 335 -3.12 -24.85 12.22
C LYS A 335 -3.87 -26.18 12.26
N GLN A 336 -4.90 -26.27 13.08
CA GLN A 336 -5.74 -27.46 13.18
C GLN A 336 -7.21 -27.08 12.98
N THR A 337 -7.80 -27.51 11.88
CA THR A 337 -9.24 -27.36 11.62
C THR A 337 -10.05 -28.42 12.37
N ALA A 338 -11.38 -28.25 12.45
CA ALA A 338 -12.25 -29.21 13.13
C ALA A 338 -12.12 -30.64 12.55
N ASN A 339 -11.91 -30.79 11.25
CA ASN A 339 -11.72 -32.10 10.61
C ASN A 339 -10.36 -32.70 11.00
N LEU A 340 -9.28 -31.93 10.90
CA LEU A 340 -7.95 -32.41 11.30
C LEU A 340 -7.88 -32.78 12.79
N LYS A 341 -8.66 -32.08 13.65
CA LYS A 341 -8.76 -32.40 15.07
C LYS A 341 -9.32 -33.79 15.33
N LYS A 342 -10.34 -34.20 14.55
CA LYS A 342 -10.92 -35.55 14.65
C LYS A 342 -9.88 -36.65 14.37
N GLU A 343 -8.89 -36.35 13.54
CA GLU A 343 -7.83 -37.27 13.14
C GLU A 343 -6.53 -37.10 13.94
N GLY A 344 -6.48 -36.15 14.88
CA GLY A 344 -5.28 -35.82 15.65
C GLY A 344 -4.15 -35.21 14.82
N LYS A 345 -4.46 -34.57 13.69
CA LYS A 345 -3.52 -34.05 12.71
C LYS A 345 -3.47 -32.52 12.72
N THR A 346 -2.36 -31.96 12.23
CA THR A 346 -2.14 -30.51 12.09
C THR A 346 -1.44 -30.19 10.78
N ILE A 347 -1.73 -29.00 10.22
CA ILE A 347 -0.88 -28.37 9.21
C ILE A 347 0.26 -27.70 9.94
N ASN A 348 1.51 -27.95 9.53
CA ASN A 348 2.70 -27.42 10.18
C ASN A 348 3.40 -26.41 9.29
N TYR A 349 3.91 -25.34 9.92
CA TYR A 349 4.62 -24.26 9.25
C TYR A 349 6.07 -24.18 9.76
N GLU A 350 7.00 -24.00 8.84
CA GLU A 350 8.41 -23.86 9.19
C GLU A 350 8.93 -22.49 8.78
N TYR A 351 9.89 -22.00 9.57
CA TYR A 351 10.42 -20.65 9.37
C TYR A 351 11.96 -20.65 9.42
N ASP A 352 12.54 -19.71 8.67
CA ASP A 352 13.90 -19.26 8.81
C ASP A 352 13.84 -17.82 9.37
N TYR A 353 14.15 -17.67 10.66
CA TYR A 353 13.81 -16.50 11.48
C TYR A 353 12.30 -16.23 11.47
N GLY A 354 11.84 -15.19 10.76
CA GLY A 354 10.41 -14.88 10.56
C GLY A 354 9.92 -15.14 9.14
N ARG A 355 10.73 -15.74 8.24
CA ARG A 355 10.34 -16.04 6.87
C ARG A 355 9.81 -17.48 6.75
N LEU A 356 8.60 -17.62 6.23
CA LEU A 356 8.00 -18.93 5.98
C LEU A 356 8.82 -19.73 4.96
N THR A 357 9.29 -20.92 5.35
CA THR A 357 10.11 -21.81 4.48
C THR A 357 9.38 -23.07 4.05
N ALA A 358 8.40 -23.55 4.84
CA ALA A 358 7.58 -24.70 4.43
C ALA A 358 6.18 -24.65 5.03
N ILE A 359 5.24 -25.26 4.30
CA ILE A 359 3.90 -25.65 4.78
C ILE A 359 3.77 -27.14 4.55
N ASN A 360 3.54 -27.89 5.62
CA ASN A 360 3.45 -29.35 5.57
C ASN A 360 2.00 -29.78 5.86
N TYR A 361 1.38 -30.45 4.90
CA TYR A 361 0.02 -30.97 5.00
C TYR A 361 0.06 -32.43 5.46
N PRO A 362 -0.68 -32.82 6.52
CA PRO A 362 -0.55 -34.15 7.13
C PRO A 362 -1.09 -35.27 6.24
N ASP A 363 -2.15 -35.01 5.46
CA ASP A 363 -2.83 -36.03 4.65
C ASP A 363 -2.39 -36.06 3.20
N HIS A 364 -1.74 -34.97 2.76
CA HIS A 364 -1.34 -34.75 1.38
C HIS A 364 0.07 -34.17 1.32
N PRO A 365 1.10 -34.96 1.74
CA PRO A 365 2.49 -34.49 1.74
C PRO A 365 2.99 -34.14 0.33
N GLU A 366 2.38 -34.70 -0.71
CA GLU A 366 2.62 -34.31 -2.10
C GLU A 366 2.24 -32.84 -2.39
N ASN A 367 1.35 -32.25 -1.59
CA ASN A 367 0.95 -30.84 -1.70
C ASN A 367 1.77 -29.90 -0.82
N ASN A 368 2.77 -30.41 -0.12
CA ASN A 368 3.65 -29.56 0.70
C ASN A 368 4.23 -28.43 -0.14
N VAL A 369 4.35 -27.26 0.48
CA VAL A 369 4.91 -26.08 -0.17
C VAL A 369 6.25 -25.75 0.47
N LYS A 370 7.26 -25.46 -0.36
CA LYS A 370 8.56 -24.96 0.10
C LYS A 370 8.88 -23.62 -0.53
N TYR A 371 9.49 -22.74 0.26
CA TYR A 371 9.89 -21.40 -0.15
C TYR A 371 11.40 -21.24 0.04
N HIS A 372 12.09 -20.87 -1.01
CA HIS A 372 13.53 -20.63 -1.02
C HIS A 372 13.80 -19.15 -1.29
N TYR A 373 14.60 -18.56 -0.44
CA TYR A 373 14.93 -17.13 -0.53
C TYR A 373 16.38 -16.94 -0.99
N GLY A 374 16.64 -15.89 -1.74
CA GLY A 374 17.98 -15.58 -2.21
C GLY A 374 18.91 -15.19 -1.07
N GLY A 375 20.07 -15.84 -0.96
CA GLY A 375 21.13 -15.49 -0.03
C GLY A 375 21.98 -14.31 -0.54
N ILE A 376 23.01 -13.93 0.23
CA ILE A 376 23.90 -12.77 -0.03
C ILE A 376 24.63 -12.77 -1.37
N ASN A 377 24.76 -13.94 -2.01
CA ASN A 377 25.42 -14.11 -3.31
C ASN A 377 24.44 -14.43 -4.45
N SER A 378 23.15 -14.29 -4.22
CA SER A 378 22.14 -14.59 -5.24
C SER A 378 22.16 -13.57 -6.36
N SER A 379 22.14 -14.05 -7.62
CA SER A 379 22.00 -13.23 -8.82
C SER A 379 20.55 -12.78 -9.05
N TYR A 380 20.35 -11.93 -10.08
CA TYR A 380 19.03 -11.46 -10.52
C TYR A 380 18.25 -10.70 -9.43
N ASN A 381 18.94 -9.91 -8.62
CA ASN A 381 18.34 -9.11 -7.53
C ASN A 381 17.48 -9.92 -6.55
N ARG A 382 17.87 -11.18 -6.30
CA ARG A 382 17.12 -12.11 -5.45
C ARG A 382 17.48 -12.03 -3.97
N ILE A 383 18.51 -11.29 -3.58
CA ILE A 383 18.94 -11.21 -2.17
C ILE A 383 17.77 -10.80 -1.30
N GLY A 384 17.43 -11.65 -0.33
CA GLY A 384 16.29 -11.47 0.59
C GLY A 384 14.90 -11.68 -0.02
N ARG A 385 14.78 -11.93 -1.32
CA ARG A 385 13.52 -12.16 -2.03
C ARG A 385 13.24 -13.63 -2.28
N LEU A 386 11.96 -13.97 -2.48
CA LEU A 386 11.55 -15.33 -2.86
C LEU A 386 12.19 -15.71 -4.20
N MET A 387 13.04 -16.74 -4.20
CA MET A 387 13.75 -17.20 -5.39
C MET A 387 13.02 -18.36 -6.08
N LEU A 388 12.50 -19.29 -5.29
CA LEU A 388 11.82 -20.49 -5.76
C LEU A 388 10.71 -20.86 -4.80
N ARG A 389 9.55 -21.24 -5.34
CA ARG A 389 8.46 -21.89 -4.61
C ARG A 389 8.21 -23.25 -5.25
N GLU A 390 8.25 -24.28 -4.45
CA GLU A 390 7.90 -25.65 -4.83
C GLU A 390 6.54 -26.01 -4.23
N ASP A 391 5.72 -26.71 -4.98
CA ASP A 391 4.42 -27.24 -4.52
C ASP A 391 4.10 -28.57 -5.21
N GLY A 392 3.02 -29.25 -4.86
CA GLY A 392 2.61 -30.55 -5.41
C GLY A 392 2.43 -30.59 -6.93
N SER A 393 2.31 -29.44 -7.58
CA SER A 393 2.18 -29.34 -9.03
C SER A 393 3.48 -28.94 -9.73
N GLY A 394 4.59 -28.79 -8.98
CA GLY A 394 5.93 -28.46 -9.50
C GLY A 394 6.56 -27.25 -8.83
N ALA A 395 7.13 -26.31 -9.60
CA ALA A 395 7.88 -25.19 -9.05
C ALA A 395 7.69 -23.90 -9.84
N ILE A 396 7.84 -22.75 -9.16
CA ILE A 396 7.96 -21.44 -9.79
C ILE A 396 9.25 -20.79 -9.34
N GLU A 397 10.09 -20.43 -10.30
CA GLU A 397 11.30 -19.66 -10.09
C GLU A 397 11.06 -18.18 -10.48
N TYR A 398 11.59 -17.25 -9.67
CA TYR A 398 11.37 -15.80 -9.81
C TYR A 398 12.68 -15.09 -10.17
N TYR A 399 12.58 -14.09 -11.05
CA TYR A 399 13.68 -13.22 -11.49
C TYR A 399 13.25 -11.77 -11.38
N TYR A 400 14.06 -10.95 -10.71
CA TYR A 400 13.70 -9.59 -10.37
C TYR A 400 14.54 -8.56 -11.12
N GLY A 401 13.93 -7.45 -11.45
CA GLY A 401 14.61 -6.26 -11.94
C GLY A 401 15.24 -5.45 -10.80
N LYS A 402 15.88 -4.36 -11.17
CA LYS A 402 16.61 -3.52 -10.22
C LYS A 402 15.71 -2.81 -9.22
N MET A 403 14.45 -2.53 -9.57
CA MET A 403 13.46 -1.93 -8.67
C MET A 403 12.69 -2.96 -7.83
N GLY A 404 12.99 -4.26 -8.01
CA GLY A 404 12.35 -5.35 -7.28
C GLY A 404 11.10 -5.92 -7.94
N GLU A 405 10.77 -5.43 -9.12
CA GLU A 405 9.72 -5.94 -9.99
C GLU A 405 10.06 -7.34 -10.51
N VAL A 406 9.04 -8.18 -10.74
CA VAL A 406 9.25 -9.51 -11.32
C VAL A 406 9.38 -9.37 -12.84
N LEU A 407 10.58 -9.58 -13.37
CA LEU A 407 10.84 -9.53 -14.82
C LEU A 407 10.53 -10.85 -15.53
N LYS A 408 10.68 -11.96 -14.82
CA LYS A 408 10.47 -13.30 -15.38
C LYS A 408 10.08 -14.28 -14.30
N THR A 409 9.18 -15.20 -14.63
CA THR A 409 8.99 -16.44 -13.89
C THR A 409 9.18 -17.64 -14.82
N VAL A 410 9.67 -18.72 -14.24
CA VAL A 410 9.75 -20.02 -14.88
C VAL A 410 8.90 -20.99 -14.07
N ARG A 411 7.74 -21.39 -14.63
CA ARG A 411 6.84 -22.37 -14.01
C ARG A 411 7.14 -23.74 -14.60
N THR A 412 7.59 -24.66 -13.78
CA THR A 412 7.63 -26.09 -14.09
C THR A 412 6.37 -26.75 -13.58
N LEU A 413 5.63 -27.39 -14.46
CA LEU A 413 4.38 -28.08 -14.14
C LEU A 413 4.59 -29.58 -14.27
N ILE A 414 4.28 -30.30 -13.19
CA ILE A 414 4.36 -31.76 -13.10
C ILE A 414 2.92 -32.26 -12.96
N VAL A 415 2.44 -32.99 -13.98
CA VAL A 415 1.13 -33.65 -13.95
C VAL A 415 1.37 -35.13 -14.02
N PRO A 416 0.78 -35.95 -13.13
CA PRO A 416 0.92 -37.40 -13.17
C PRO A 416 0.61 -37.96 -14.57
N ASN A 417 1.48 -38.86 -15.04
CA ASN A 417 1.39 -39.52 -16.36
C ASN A 417 1.49 -38.60 -17.58
N GLN A 418 2.01 -37.37 -17.42
CA GLN A 418 2.25 -36.42 -18.50
C GLN A 418 3.72 -36.00 -18.52
N ALA A 419 4.20 -35.55 -19.68
CA ALA A 419 5.52 -34.95 -19.76
C ALA A 419 5.57 -33.64 -18.96
N VAL A 420 6.70 -33.41 -18.28
CA VAL A 420 6.92 -32.16 -17.54
C VAL A 420 6.86 -30.99 -18.52
N ALA A 421 6.04 -29.99 -18.18
CA ALA A 421 5.89 -28.79 -18.98
C ALA A 421 6.54 -27.60 -18.28
N THR A 422 7.22 -26.75 -19.05
CA THR A 422 7.82 -25.51 -18.54
C THR A 422 7.22 -24.32 -19.29
N TYR A 423 6.79 -23.33 -18.53
CA TYR A 423 6.22 -22.09 -19.04
C TYR A 423 7.05 -20.91 -18.55
N VAL A 424 7.40 -20.03 -19.47
CA VAL A 424 8.11 -18.79 -19.14
C VAL A 424 7.17 -17.62 -19.35
N THR A 425 6.98 -16.82 -18.30
CA THR A 425 6.31 -15.55 -18.39
C THR A 425 7.31 -14.44 -18.14
N GLN A 426 7.32 -13.43 -18.99
CA GLN A 426 8.19 -12.26 -18.87
C GLN A 426 7.34 -11.00 -18.83
N TRP A 427 7.81 -10.01 -18.10
CA TRP A 427 7.15 -8.71 -17.95
C TRP A 427 8.14 -7.60 -18.30
N LYS A 428 7.64 -6.57 -18.97
CA LYS A 428 8.36 -5.31 -19.18
C LYS A 428 7.62 -4.20 -18.46
N TYR A 429 8.38 -3.32 -17.85
CA TYR A 429 7.86 -2.20 -17.08
C TYR A 429 8.47 -0.89 -17.58
N ASP A 430 7.75 0.19 -17.37
CA ASP A 430 8.28 1.55 -17.54
C ASP A 430 9.12 1.97 -16.33
N SER A 431 9.65 3.20 -16.37
CA SER A 431 10.46 3.80 -15.29
C SER A 431 9.70 3.98 -13.96
N HIS A 432 8.37 3.88 -13.99
CA HIS A 432 7.50 3.98 -12.80
C HIS A 432 6.99 2.62 -12.33
N ASN A 433 7.61 1.53 -12.81
CA ASN A 433 7.22 0.17 -12.49
C ASN A 433 5.77 -0.17 -12.89
N ARG A 434 5.23 0.51 -13.95
CA ARG A 434 3.95 0.18 -14.55
C ARG A 434 4.16 -0.87 -15.64
N LEU A 435 3.30 -1.90 -15.64
CA LEU A 435 3.39 -2.99 -16.61
C LEU A 435 3.08 -2.48 -18.05
N LEU A 436 4.03 -2.67 -18.96
CA LEU A 436 3.89 -2.35 -20.37
C LEU A 436 3.55 -3.58 -21.22
N GLU A 437 4.17 -4.70 -20.94
CA GLU A 437 4.05 -5.89 -21.76
C GLU A 437 4.15 -7.16 -20.93
N MET A 438 3.34 -8.15 -21.24
CA MET A 438 3.44 -9.51 -20.70
C MET A 438 3.61 -10.48 -21.86
N ILE A 439 4.68 -11.28 -21.81
CA ILE A 439 5.05 -12.23 -22.87
C ILE A 439 4.94 -13.64 -22.31
N PHE A 440 4.15 -14.48 -22.91
CA PHE A 440 4.03 -15.91 -22.63
C PHE A 440 4.82 -16.71 -23.66
N THR A 441 5.80 -17.45 -23.20
CA THR A 441 6.55 -18.35 -24.08
C THR A 441 6.34 -19.78 -23.59
N PRO A 442 5.49 -20.57 -24.25
CA PRO A 442 5.43 -22.00 -23.98
C PRO A 442 6.74 -22.63 -24.45
N MET A 443 7.53 -23.18 -23.52
CA MET A 443 8.65 -24.04 -23.91
C MET A 443 8.11 -25.37 -24.40
N ARG A 444 8.65 -25.84 -25.53
CA ARG A 444 8.27 -27.11 -26.12
C ARG A 444 8.43 -28.23 -25.09
N ARG A 445 7.43 -29.13 -25.02
CA ARG A 445 7.54 -30.42 -24.35
C ARG A 445 8.80 -31.14 -24.82
N LYS A 446 9.70 -31.48 -23.90
CA LYS A 446 10.76 -32.45 -24.17
C LYS A 446 10.24 -33.85 -23.92
#